data_c234b1473521e859f85adb52c127a0bc
#
_entry.id   c234b1473521e859f85adb52c127a0bc
#
_cell.length_a   1.000
_cell.length_b   1.000
_cell.length_c   1.000
_cell.angle_alpha   90.00
_cell.angle_beta   90.00
_cell.angle_gamma   90.00
#
_symmetry.space_group_name_H-M   'P 1'
#
loop_
_entity.id
_entity.type
_entity.pdbx_description
1 polymer ?
#
loop_
_entity_poly.entity_id
_entity_poly.type
_entity_poly.pdbx_seq_one_letter_code
_entity_poly.pdbx_strand_id
1 'polypeptide(L)'
;LLAECSQIVEHGRVEFDATRSLTYRAAEAVIIHFDDLLGRLPADREARLPSDLSLAAVRKTRNILSHDYRQARKEIIWEAIEHRVPAVIIALVD
;
A
#
# COMPACT_ATOMS: atom_id res chain seq x y z
N LEU A 1 -5.07 3.44 -8.25
CA LEU A 1 -4.19 2.64 -7.36
C LEU A 1 -4.03 1.19 -7.80
N LEU A 2 -5.11 0.57 -8.31
CA LEU A 2 -5.02 -0.83 -8.75
C LEU A 2 -4.04 -1.01 -9.90
N ALA A 3 -4.05 -0.10 -10.88
CA ALA A 3 -3.14 -0.17 -12.02
C ALA A 3 -1.69 -0.10 -11.59
N GLU A 4 -1.37 0.80 -10.67
CA GLU A 4 -0.02 0.97 -10.17
C GLU A 4 0.43 -0.26 -9.37
N CYS A 5 -0.45 -0.83 -8.56
CA CYS A 5 -0.15 -2.06 -7.83
C CYS A 5 0.17 -3.20 -8.80
N SER A 6 -0.64 -3.37 -9.85
CA SER A 6 -0.41 -4.39 -10.86
C SER A 6 0.94 -4.21 -11.56
N GLN A 7 1.26 -2.97 -11.94
CA GLN A 7 2.54 -2.68 -12.59
C GLN A 7 3.72 -2.98 -11.68
N ILE A 8 3.62 -2.64 -10.40
CA ILE A 8 4.69 -2.91 -9.45
C ILE A 8 4.91 -4.41 -9.31
N VAL A 9 3.84 -5.18 -9.19
CA VAL A 9 3.93 -6.65 -9.07
C VAL A 9 4.51 -7.25 -10.35
N GLU A 10 4.12 -6.73 -11.53
CA GLU A 10 4.67 -7.18 -12.81
C GLU A 10 6.16 -6.94 -12.94
N HIS A 11 6.66 -5.82 -12.43
CA HIS A 11 8.10 -5.55 -12.41
C HIS A 11 8.87 -6.54 -11.54
N GLY A 12 8.20 -7.10 -10.54
CA GLY A 12 8.71 -8.20 -9.77
C GLY A 12 9.53 -7.81 -8.54
N ARG A 13 9.71 -8.79 -7.67
CA ARG A 13 10.39 -8.59 -6.40
C ARG A 13 11.87 -8.22 -6.57
N VAL A 14 12.53 -8.75 -7.60
CA VAL A 14 13.94 -8.45 -7.84
C VAL A 14 14.14 -6.96 -8.09
N GLU A 15 13.31 -6.37 -8.97
CA GLU A 15 13.36 -4.94 -9.23
C GLU A 15 13.00 -4.13 -7.98
N PHE A 16 11.99 -4.58 -7.25
CA PHE A 16 11.55 -3.91 -6.03
C PHE A 16 12.66 -3.86 -4.99
N ASP A 17 13.43 -4.94 -4.84
CA ASP A 17 14.50 -5.05 -3.86
C ASP A 17 15.81 -4.41 -4.30
N ALA A 18 15.93 -4.01 -5.56
CA ALA A 18 17.16 -3.45 -6.11
C ALA A 18 17.54 -2.14 -5.42
N THR A 19 18.83 -1.84 -5.42
CA THR A 19 19.32 -0.55 -4.94
C THR A 19 18.81 0.56 -5.85
N ARG A 20 18.29 1.64 -5.28
CA ARG A 20 17.73 2.80 -6.00
C ARG A 20 16.57 2.40 -6.91
N SER A 21 15.74 1.48 -6.44
CA SER A 21 14.62 0.95 -7.21
C SER A 21 13.54 2.00 -7.46
N LEU A 22 13.20 2.22 -8.75
CA LEU A 22 12.05 3.03 -9.11
C LEU A 22 10.76 2.32 -8.76
N THR A 23 10.76 0.98 -8.84
CA THR A 23 9.61 0.17 -8.44
C THR A 23 9.30 0.35 -6.95
N TYR A 24 10.33 0.39 -6.12
CA TYR A 24 10.15 0.65 -4.70
C TYR A 24 9.61 2.07 -4.45
N ARG A 25 10.13 3.06 -5.17
CA ARG A 25 9.64 4.44 -5.06
C ARG A 25 8.17 4.54 -5.46
N ALA A 26 7.78 3.84 -6.51
CA ALA A 26 6.37 3.79 -6.91
C ALA A 26 5.51 3.17 -5.81
N ALA A 27 5.98 2.10 -5.17
CA ALA A 27 5.28 1.46 -4.07
C ALA A 27 5.11 2.40 -2.87
N GLU A 28 6.13 3.17 -2.53
CA GLU A 28 6.03 4.18 -1.47
C GLU A 28 4.93 5.20 -1.78
N ALA A 29 4.89 5.69 -3.02
CA ALA A 29 3.88 6.65 -3.44
C ALA A 29 2.47 6.06 -3.34
N VAL A 30 2.29 4.80 -3.70
CA VAL A 30 0.99 4.12 -3.59
C VAL A 30 0.55 4.05 -2.13
N ILE A 31 1.44 3.69 -1.21
CA ILE A 31 1.10 3.61 0.22
C ILE A 31 0.66 4.97 0.76
N ILE A 32 1.34 6.03 0.37
CA ILE A 32 1.00 7.39 0.81
C ILE A 32 -0.39 7.79 0.29
N HIS A 33 -0.64 7.55 -1.00
CA HIS A 33 -1.94 7.85 -1.59
C HIS A 33 -3.07 7.01 -0.98
N PHE A 34 -2.78 5.75 -0.68
CA PHE A 34 -3.75 4.87 -0.05
C PHE A 34 -4.14 5.35 1.34
N ASP A 35 -3.17 5.75 2.16
CA ASP A 35 -3.44 6.31 3.49
C ASP A 35 -4.29 7.57 3.37
N ASP A 36 -3.96 8.46 2.44
CA ASP A 36 -4.73 9.67 2.18
C ASP A 36 -6.18 9.34 1.78
N LEU A 37 -6.36 8.39 0.88
CA LEU A 37 -7.67 7.96 0.43
C LEU A 37 -8.53 7.48 1.60
N LEU A 38 -7.97 6.61 2.44
CA LEU A 38 -8.69 6.07 3.58
C LEU A 38 -9.08 7.16 4.58
N GLY A 39 -8.23 8.16 4.75
CA GLY A 39 -8.52 9.28 5.65
C GLY A 39 -9.61 10.22 5.16
N ARG A 40 -10.01 10.12 3.88
CA ARG A 40 -11.01 10.99 3.26
C ARG A 40 -12.30 10.27 2.93
N LEU A 41 -12.45 9.02 3.30
CA LEU A 41 -13.66 8.25 2.94
C LEU A 41 -14.89 8.80 3.65
N PRO A 42 -16.02 8.96 2.91
CA PRO A 42 -17.32 9.23 3.55
C PRO A 42 -17.74 8.03 4.39
N ALA A 43 -18.63 8.25 5.35
CA ALA A 43 -19.04 7.21 6.29
C ALA A 43 -19.64 5.98 5.60
N ASP A 44 -20.39 6.16 4.51
CA ASP A 44 -21.00 5.05 3.77
C ASP A 44 -19.94 4.19 3.08
N ARG A 45 -18.85 4.79 2.62
CA ARG A 45 -17.75 4.05 2.01
C ARG A 45 -16.88 3.38 3.07
N GLU A 46 -16.66 4.05 4.18
CA GLU A 46 -15.92 3.48 5.30
C GLU A 46 -16.56 2.18 5.80
N ALA A 47 -17.89 2.11 5.77
CA ALA A 47 -18.62 0.92 6.17
C ALA A 47 -18.35 -0.29 5.27
N ARG A 48 -17.80 -0.09 4.06
CA ARG A 48 -17.45 -1.16 3.13
C ARG A 48 -16.07 -1.72 3.35
N LEU A 49 -15.27 -1.10 4.22
CA LEU A 49 -13.91 -1.58 4.49
C LEU A 49 -13.96 -2.97 5.12
N PRO A 50 -13.00 -3.85 4.75
CA PRO A 50 -12.92 -5.17 5.38
C PRO A 50 -12.82 -5.05 6.90
N SER A 51 -13.50 -5.93 7.62
CA SER A 51 -13.54 -5.89 9.09
C SER A 51 -12.17 -6.11 9.73
N ASP A 52 -11.27 -6.78 9.02
CA ASP A 52 -9.90 -7.04 9.50
C ASP A 52 -8.93 -5.90 9.18
N LEU A 53 -9.37 -4.86 8.47
CA LEU A 53 -8.53 -3.73 8.14
C LEU A 53 -8.38 -2.81 9.35
N SER A 54 -7.13 -2.54 9.71
CA SER A 54 -6.82 -1.56 10.74
C SER A 54 -6.30 -0.28 10.09
N LEU A 55 -7.05 0.81 10.23
CA LEU A 55 -6.59 2.12 9.74
C LEU A 55 -5.33 2.56 10.48
N ALA A 56 -5.22 2.21 11.75
CA ALA A 56 -4.02 2.51 12.51
C ALA A 56 -2.79 1.78 11.96
N ALA A 57 -2.97 0.52 11.51
CA ALA A 57 -1.87 -0.25 10.92
C ALA A 57 -1.45 0.34 9.57
N VAL A 58 -2.40 0.82 8.76
CA VAL A 58 -2.09 1.49 7.49
C VAL A 58 -1.28 2.76 7.76
N ARG A 59 -1.72 3.58 8.71
CA ARG A 59 -1.03 4.80 9.08
C ARG A 59 0.37 4.50 9.63
N LYS A 60 0.52 3.44 10.41
CA LYS A 60 1.80 3.01 10.92
C LYS A 60 2.74 2.60 9.78
N THR A 61 2.24 1.88 8.79
CA THR A 61 3.02 1.51 7.60
C THR A 61 3.51 2.75 6.87
N ARG A 62 2.62 3.74 6.67
CA ARG A 62 3.00 5.01 6.06
C ARG A 62 4.10 5.72 6.86
N ASN A 63 3.97 5.73 8.18
CA ASN A 63 4.95 6.39 9.04
C ASN A 63 6.31 5.72 8.99
N ILE A 64 6.36 4.39 8.77
CA ILE A 64 7.62 3.66 8.62
C ILE A 64 8.41 4.17 7.40
N LEU A 65 7.72 4.65 6.36
CA LEU A 65 8.39 5.18 5.17
C LEU A 65 9.26 6.39 5.45
N SER A 66 8.97 7.13 6.51
CA SER A 66 9.77 8.30 6.88
C SER A 66 11.02 7.95 7.68
N HIS A 67 11.21 6.67 8.00
CA HIS A 67 12.35 6.19 8.77
C HIS A 67 13.16 5.19 7.95
N ASP A 68 14.42 4.98 8.34
CA ASP A 68 15.35 4.14 7.58
C ASP A 68 15.35 2.68 8.07
N TYR A 69 14.20 2.03 8.04
CA TYR A 69 14.04 0.62 8.42
C TYR A 69 13.99 -0.26 7.17
N ARG A 70 15.13 -0.45 6.52
CA ARG A 70 15.18 -0.97 5.15
C ARG A 70 14.59 -2.36 4.95
N GLN A 71 15.01 -3.33 5.75
CA GLN A 71 14.64 -4.74 5.49
C GLN A 71 13.19 -5.05 5.85
N ALA A 72 12.80 -4.73 7.07
CA ALA A 72 11.44 -4.98 7.52
C ALA A 72 10.42 -4.20 6.71
N ARG A 73 10.78 -2.99 6.30
CA ARG A 73 9.91 -2.14 5.51
C ARG A 73 9.60 -2.73 4.14
N LYS A 74 10.58 -3.32 3.47
CA LYS A 74 10.38 -3.89 2.13
C LYS A 74 9.37 -5.03 2.16
N GLU A 75 9.43 -5.91 3.15
CA GLU A 75 8.48 -7.00 3.27
C GLU A 75 7.05 -6.49 3.50
N ILE A 76 6.90 -5.55 4.40
CA ILE A 76 5.60 -4.97 4.73
C ILE A 76 4.99 -4.26 3.51
N ILE A 77 5.80 -3.48 2.81
CA ILE A 77 5.32 -2.71 1.65
C ILE A 77 4.96 -3.64 0.50
N TRP A 78 5.77 -4.65 0.21
CA TRP A 78 5.47 -5.61 -0.86
C TRP A 78 4.17 -6.33 -0.59
N GLU A 79 3.97 -6.81 0.63
CA GLU A 79 2.73 -7.47 1.04
C GLU A 79 1.52 -6.55 0.85
N ALA A 80 1.66 -5.30 1.23
CA ALA A 80 0.58 -4.32 1.06
C ALA A 80 0.25 -4.11 -0.42
N ILE A 81 1.25 -3.97 -1.28
CA ILE A 81 1.06 -3.73 -2.72
C ILE A 81 0.48 -4.95 -3.41
N GLU A 82 0.94 -6.14 -3.06
CA GLU A 82 0.51 -7.36 -3.71
C GLU A 82 -0.91 -7.77 -3.29
N HIS A 83 -1.26 -7.61 -2.04
CA HIS A 83 -2.49 -8.15 -1.47
C HIS A 83 -3.42 -7.13 -0.83
N ARG A 84 -2.93 -6.35 0.13
CA ARG A 84 -3.78 -5.53 0.98
C ARG A 84 -4.45 -4.37 0.25
N VAL A 85 -3.67 -3.57 -0.46
CA VAL A 85 -4.22 -2.40 -1.17
C VAL A 85 -5.21 -2.84 -2.23
N PRO A 86 -4.91 -3.83 -3.10
CA PRO A 86 -5.89 -4.28 -4.08
C PRO A 86 -7.19 -4.80 -3.44
N ALA A 87 -7.10 -5.57 -2.37
CA ALA A 87 -8.29 -6.12 -1.72
C ALA A 87 -9.19 -5.03 -1.17
N VAL A 88 -8.62 -4.00 -0.54
CA VAL A 88 -9.38 -2.89 0.01
C VAL A 88 -10.02 -2.05 -1.09
N ILE A 89 -9.27 -1.74 -2.15
CA ILE A 89 -9.81 -0.95 -3.26
C ILE A 89 -10.96 -1.68 -3.95
N ILE A 90 -10.83 -2.97 -4.18
CA ILE A 90 -11.90 -3.78 -4.77
C ILE A 90 -13.15 -3.75 -3.89
N ALA A 91 -13.00 -3.87 -2.58
CA ALA A 91 -14.11 -3.80 -1.65
C ALA A 91 -14.82 -2.45 -1.69
N LEU A 92 -14.07 -1.36 -1.90
CA LEU A 92 -14.65 -0.02 -1.94
C LEU A 92 -15.43 0.27 -3.21
N VAL A 93 -15.05 -0.33 -4.35
CA VAL A 93 -15.71 -0.06 -5.63
C VAL A 93 -16.83 -1.07 -5.94
N ASP A 94 -16.89 -2.17 -5.25
CA ASP A 94 -18.00 -3.12 -5.37
C ASP A 94 -19.19 -2.64 -4.55
#